data_b5cbdc93b7a85c539d50051423bcc1df
#
_entry.id   b5cbdc93b7a85c539d50051423bcc1df
#
_cell.length_a   1.000
_cell.length_b   1.000
_cell.length_c   1.000
_cell.angle_alpha   90.00
_cell.angle_beta   90.00
_cell.angle_gamma   90.00
#
_symmetry.space_group_name_H-M   'P 1'
#
loop_
_entity.id
_entity.type
_entity.pdbx_description
1 polymer ?
#
loop_
_entity_poly.entity_id
_entity_poly.type
_entity_poly.pdbx_seq_one_letter_code
_entity_poly.pdbx_strand_id
1 'polypeptide(L)'
;MSNSITNIIAKSKTRLIAGFTLIELLIVVAIIGILAGVGIPMYNGYINSTKESTAQSNLRAIAMMEADYFSDNGSYYKAANTALINTNLFSKTTLDPNSDYNYSIVDHYYGFEAIANPKSGMSVIKWCLDGNNDMNSGSQCP
;
A
#
# COMPACT_ATOMS: atom_id res chain seq x y z
N MET A 1 -60.96 -23.71 61.50
CA MET A 1 -60.44 -23.70 60.07
C MET A 1 -59.46 -22.55 60.01
N SER A 2 -58.18 -22.85 60.10
CA SER A 2 -57.08 -21.87 60.09
C SER A 2 -56.30 -22.03 58.77
N ASN A 3 -56.38 -21.06 57.91
CA ASN A 3 -55.58 -21.03 56.69
C ASN A 3 -54.24 -20.29 56.96
N SER A 4 -53.17 -21.05 57.07
CA SER A 4 -51.80 -20.51 57.09
C SER A 4 -51.43 -20.16 55.64
N ILE A 5 -51.29 -18.87 55.34
CA ILE A 5 -50.73 -18.38 54.09
C ILE A 5 -49.21 -18.31 54.29
N THR A 6 -48.48 -19.28 53.69
CA THR A 6 -47.06 -19.29 53.69
C THR A 6 -46.56 -18.26 52.66
N ASN A 7 -45.99 -17.15 53.12
CA ASN A 7 -45.37 -16.12 52.30
C ASN A 7 -44.03 -16.65 51.73
N ILE A 8 -44.00 -17.01 50.45
CA ILE A 8 -42.76 -17.34 49.73
C ILE A 8 -42.12 -16.01 49.29
N ILE A 9 -41.20 -15.49 50.10
CA ILE A 9 -40.38 -14.37 49.69
C ILE A 9 -39.34 -14.89 48.71
N ALA A 10 -39.57 -14.65 47.41
CA ALA A 10 -38.58 -14.90 46.40
C ALA A 10 -37.38 -13.94 46.58
N LYS A 11 -36.26 -14.48 47.07
CA LYS A 11 -35.00 -13.75 47.22
C LYS A 11 -34.44 -13.40 45.85
N SER A 12 -34.71 -12.21 45.33
CA SER A 12 -34.12 -11.68 44.11
C SER A 12 -32.61 -11.61 44.28
N LYS A 13 -31.87 -12.40 43.52
CA LYS A 13 -30.42 -12.37 43.46
C LYS A 13 -30.01 -11.19 42.57
N THR A 14 -29.77 -10.03 43.18
CA THR A 14 -29.19 -8.86 42.50
C THR A 14 -27.80 -9.23 42.03
N ARG A 15 -27.60 -9.43 40.72
CA ARG A 15 -26.26 -9.52 40.15
C ARG A 15 -25.63 -8.14 40.24
N LEU A 16 -24.61 -8.00 41.04
CA LEU A 16 -23.74 -6.81 41.05
C LEU A 16 -23.02 -6.78 39.72
N ILE A 17 -23.41 -5.88 38.84
CA ILE A 17 -22.67 -5.57 37.62
C ILE A 17 -21.45 -4.77 38.09
N ALA A 18 -20.27 -5.40 38.03
CA ALA A 18 -19.02 -4.71 38.29
C ALA A 18 -18.82 -3.65 37.20
N GLY A 19 -18.93 -2.38 37.57
CA GLY A 19 -18.61 -1.25 36.71
C GLY A 19 -17.09 -1.06 36.60
N PHE A 20 -16.60 -0.61 35.44
CA PHE A 20 -15.22 -0.20 35.24
C PHE A 20 -14.87 1.00 36.12
N THR A 21 -13.70 0.99 36.71
CA THR A 21 -13.18 2.14 37.46
C THR A 21 -12.61 3.20 36.51
N LEU A 22 -12.68 4.47 36.92
CA LEU A 22 -12.09 5.56 36.12
C LEU A 22 -10.57 5.36 35.88
N ILE A 23 -9.87 4.80 36.88
CA ILE A 23 -8.43 4.57 36.76
C ILE A 23 -8.10 3.45 35.76
N GLU A 24 -8.90 2.39 35.68
CA GLU A 24 -8.73 1.35 34.67
C GLU A 24 -8.86 1.90 33.26
N LEU A 25 -9.85 2.76 33.02
CA LEU A 25 -10.01 3.39 31.72
C LEU A 25 -8.83 4.34 31.39
N LEU A 26 -8.38 5.11 32.39
CA LEU A 26 -7.28 6.06 32.22
C LEU A 26 -5.96 5.37 31.89
N ILE A 27 -5.64 4.27 32.53
CA ILE A 27 -4.43 3.48 32.23
C ILE A 27 -4.50 2.92 30.80
N VAL A 28 -5.64 2.39 30.38
CA VAL A 28 -5.81 1.83 29.04
C VAL A 28 -5.60 2.89 27.97
N VAL A 29 -6.23 4.06 28.10
CA VAL A 29 -6.05 5.11 27.08
C VAL A 29 -4.63 5.68 27.09
N ALA A 30 -3.95 5.72 28.24
CA ALA A 30 -2.56 6.13 28.31
C ALA A 30 -1.63 5.17 27.56
N ILE A 31 -1.81 3.85 27.71
CA ILE A 31 -1.03 2.84 27.00
C ILE A 31 -1.29 2.91 25.50
N ILE A 32 -2.56 3.00 25.08
CA ILE A 32 -2.92 3.14 23.66
C ILE A 32 -2.30 4.41 23.07
N GLY A 33 -2.32 5.53 23.81
CA GLY A 33 -1.72 6.79 23.38
C GLY A 33 -0.21 6.68 23.12
N ILE A 34 0.53 6.01 24.01
CA ILE A 34 1.97 5.75 23.83
C ILE A 34 2.23 4.85 22.63
N LEU A 35 1.49 3.75 22.49
CA LEU A 35 1.65 2.82 21.37
C LEU A 35 1.31 3.47 20.03
N ALA A 36 0.24 4.26 19.97
CA ALA A 36 -0.14 4.99 18.77
C ALA A 36 0.90 6.05 18.37
N GLY A 37 1.47 6.76 19.35
CA GLY A 37 2.50 7.78 19.11
C GLY A 37 3.75 7.25 18.40
N VAL A 38 4.11 5.99 18.63
CA VAL A 38 5.26 5.33 17.97
C VAL A 38 4.82 4.53 16.73
N GLY A 39 3.69 3.84 16.84
CA GLY A 39 3.22 2.90 15.80
C GLY A 39 2.82 3.58 14.50
N ILE A 40 2.15 4.74 14.56
CA ILE A 40 1.65 5.43 13.36
C ILE A 40 2.79 5.86 12.41
N PRO A 41 3.86 6.56 12.84
CA PRO A 41 4.95 6.95 11.94
C PRO A 41 5.70 5.75 11.36
N MET A 42 5.91 4.69 12.13
CA MET A 42 6.54 3.46 11.64
C MET A 42 5.68 2.78 10.57
N TYR A 43 4.36 2.73 10.77
CA TYR A 43 3.42 2.15 9.82
C TYR A 43 3.43 2.90 8.48
N ASN A 44 3.43 4.23 8.50
CA ASN A 44 3.51 5.05 7.28
C ASN A 44 4.81 4.82 6.50
N GLY A 45 5.94 4.68 7.20
CA GLY A 45 7.22 4.32 6.57
C GLY A 45 7.18 2.97 5.87
N TYR A 46 6.61 1.96 6.53
CA TYR A 46 6.43 0.62 5.95
C TYR A 46 5.54 0.62 4.71
N ILE A 47 4.42 1.36 4.73
CA ILE A 47 3.53 1.49 3.58
C ILE A 47 4.26 2.13 2.39
N ASN A 48 5.01 3.20 2.59
CA ASN A 48 5.77 3.86 1.52
C ASN A 48 6.83 2.93 0.92
N SER A 49 7.59 2.21 1.76
CA SER A 49 8.57 1.22 1.31
C SER A 49 7.93 0.10 0.48
N THR A 50 6.73 -0.35 0.85
CA THR A 50 5.99 -1.36 0.10
C THR A 50 5.55 -0.83 -1.27
N LYS A 51 5.08 0.40 -1.35
CA LYS A 51 4.71 1.07 -2.62
C LYS A 51 5.91 1.19 -3.56
N GLU A 52 7.06 1.60 -3.04
CA GLU A 52 8.31 1.71 -3.79
C GLU A 52 8.80 0.34 -4.29
N SER A 53 8.76 -0.68 -3.46
CA SER A 53 9.10 -2.05 -3.86
C SER A 53 8.18 -2.57 -4.96
N THR A 54 6.89 -2.25 -4.90
CA THR A 54 5.93 -2.58 -5.96
C THR A 54 6.27 -1.84 -7.26
N ALA A 55 6.62 -0.56 -7.18
CA ALA A 55 7.02 0.22 -8.36
C ALA A 55 8.26 -0.37 -9.03
N GLN A 56 9.28 -0.75 -8.26
CA GLN A 56 10.47 -1.42 -8.78
C GLN A 56 10.15 -2.76 -9.44
N SER A 57 9.26 -3.55 -8.86
CA SER A 57 8.81 -4.82 -9.45
C SER A 57 8.09 -4.61 -10.77
N ASN A 58 7.26 -3.57 -10.85
CA ASN A 58 6.55 -3.20 -12.08
C ASN A 58 7.52 -2.71 -13.17
N LEU A 59 8.56 -1.94 -12.82
CA LEU A 59 9.61 -1.54 -13.76
C LEU A 59 10.36 -2.74 -14.34
N ARG A 60 10.69 -3.73 -13.51
CA ARG A 60 11.30 -4.99 -14.01
C ARG A 60 10.36 -5.76 -14.95
N ALA A 61 9.07 -5.78 -14.64
CA ALA A 61 8.08 -6.41 -15.53
C ALA A 61 7.99 -5.66 -16.87
N ILE A 62 8.03 -4.34 -16.88
CA ILE A 62 8.10 -3.54 -18.11
C ILE A 62 9.36 -3.88 -18.89
N ALA A 63 10.53 -3.94 -18.26
CA ALA A 63 11.79 -4.27 -18.92
C ALA A 63 11.78 -5.66 -19.59
N MET A 64 11.17 -6.64 -18.95
CA MET A 64 10.99 -7.97 -19.54
C MET A 64 10.11 -7.92 -20.79
N MET A 65 9.00 -7.18 -20.73
CA MET A 65 8.11 -7.01 -21.90
C MET A 65 8.75 -6.18 -23.01
N GLU A 66 9.61 -5.20 -22.66
CA GLU A 66 10.39 -4.44 -23.64
C GLU A 66 11.39 -5.33 -24.39
N ALA A 67 12.03 -6.28 -23.71
CA ALA A 67 12.91 -7.25 -24.35
C ALA A 67 12.15 -8.17 -25.32
N ASP A 68 10.96 -8.64 -24.94
CA ASP A 68 10.08 -9.42 -25.81
C ASP A 68 9.62 -8.59 -27.03
N TYR A 69 9.17 -7.35 -26.77
CA TYR A 69 8.73 -6.44 -27.83
C TYR A 69 9.86 -6.12 -28.83
N PHE A 70 11.07 -5.89 -28.32
CA PHE A 70 12.26 -5.66 -29.16
C PHE A 70 12.60 -6.88 -30.05
N SER A 71 12.47 -8.07 -29.46
CA SER A 71 12.71 -9.32 -30.20
C SER A 71 11.77 -9.46 -31.43
N ASP A 72 10.52 -9.05 -31.28
CA ASP A 72 9.49 -9.17 -32.32
C ASP A 72 9.50 -8.02 -33.33
N ASN A 73 9.85 -6.80 -32.87
CA ASN A 73 9.69 -5.58 -33.67
C ASN A 73 11.02 -4.91 -34.07
N GLY A 74 12.15 -5.32 -33.46
CA GLY A 74 13.47 -4.71 -33.70
C GLY A 74 13.65 -3.31 -33.14
N SER A 75 12.71 -2.84 -32.30
CA SER A 75 12.73 -1.53 -31.63
C SER A 75 12.01 -1.59 -30.29
N TYR A 76 12.37 -0.73 -29.35
CA TYR A 76 11.70 -0.62 -28.08
C TYR A 76 10.38 0.17 -28.20
N TYR A 77 9.43 -0.16 -27.34
CA TYR A 77 8.14 0.51 -27.26
C TYR A 77 8.24 1.81 -26.45
N LYS A 78 7.50 2.83 -26.85
CA LYS A 78 7.43 4.12 -26.15
C LYS A 78 6.02 4.37 -25.66
N ALA A 79 5.89 4.72 -24.39
CA ALA A 79 4.61 4.96 -23.78
C ALA A 79 4.64 6.17 -22.83
N ALA A 80 3.75 7.11 -23.08
CA ALA A 80 3.61 8.31 -22.24
C ALA A 80 2.90 8.05 -20.90
N ASN A 81 2.19 6.93 -20.77
CA ASN A 81 1.37 6.64 -19.57
C ASN A 81 1.12 5.15 -19.38
N THR A 82 0.66 4.80 -18.17
CA THR A 82 0.35 3.44 -17.75
C THR A 82 -0.69 2.75 -18.63
N ALA A 83 -1.70 3.48 -19.14
CA ALA A 83 -2.75 2.90 -19.96
C ALA A 83 -2.20 2.37 -21.30
N LEU A 84 -1.30 3.10 -21.95
CA LEU A 84 -0.64 2.68 -23.19
C LEU A 84 0.26 1.45 -22.95
N ILE A 85 0.98 1.40 -21.84
CA ILE A 85 1.79 0.24 -21.45
C ILE A 85 0.90 -0.98 -21.28
N ASN A 86 -0.19 -0.87 -20.54
CA ASN A 86 -1.13 -1.97 -20.32
C ASN A 86 -1.74 -2.48 -21.63
N THR A 87 -2.14 -1.57 -22.53
CA THR A 87 -2.85 -1.94 -23.75
C THR A 87 -1.91 -2.55 -24.80
N ASN A 88 -0.75 -1.95 -25.01
CA ASN A 88 0.10 -2.26 -26.16
C ASN A 88 1.29 -3.14 -25.83
N LEU A 89 1.83 -3.04 -24.60
CA LEU A 89 2.97 -3.84 -24.18
C LEU A 89 2.54 -5.12 -23.45
N PHE A 90 1.62 -5.01 -22.49
CA PHE A 90 1.10 -6.17 -21.74
C PHE A 90 -0.11 -6.83 -22.39
N SER A 91 -0.79 -6.18 -23.33
CA SER A 91 -2.07 -6.60 -23.93
C SER A 91 -3.18 -6.90 -22.90
N LYS A 92 -3.04 -6.41 -21.67
CA LYS A 92 -3.99 -6.55 -20.55
C LYS A 92 -3.68 -5.53 -19.45
N THR A 93 -4.62 -5.33 -18.53
CA THR A 93 -4.39 -4.49 -17.35
C THR A 93 -3.50 -5.23 -16.34
N THR A 94 -2.19 -5.05 -16.45
CA THR A 94 -1.17 -5.63 -15.56
C THR A 94 -0.74 -4.64 -14.49
N LEU A 95 -0.50 -3.37 -14.91
CA LEU A 95 -0.17 -2.29 -14.00
C LEU A 95 -1.48 -1.66 -13.51
N ASP A 96 -1.65 -1.57 -12.19
CA ASP A 96 -2.86 -0.96 -11.60
C ASP A 96 -2.91 0.54 -11.93
N PRO A 97 -3.94 1.01 -12.67
CA PRO A 97 -4.11 2.42 -12.99
C PRO A 97 -4.41 3.29 -11.76
N ASN A 98 -4.86 2.68 -10.65
CA ASN A 98 -5.13 3.35 -9.38
C ASN A 98 -3.92 3.32 -8.43
N SER A 99 -2.79 2.72 -8.83
CA SER A 99 -1.56 2.74 -8.02
C SER A 99 -1.06 4.17 -7.76
N ASP A 100 -0.17 4.32 -6.79
CA ASP A 100 0.44 5.62 -6.44
C ASP A 100 1.44 6.13 -7.50
N TYR A 101 1.71 5.35 -8.53
CA TYR A 101 2.64 5.66 -9.60
C TYR A 101 1.98 5.70 -10.97
N ASN A 102 2.47 6.61 -11.82
CA ASN A 102 2.25 6.59 -13.25
C ASN A 102 3.52 6.07 -13.92
N TYR A 103 3.37 5.10 -14.81
CA TYR A 103 4.48 4.52 -15.57
C TYR A 103 4.56 5.11 -16.96
N SER A 104 5.78 5.36 -17.41
CA SER A 104 6.08 5.81 -18.78
C SER A 104 7.36 5.15 -19.29
N ILE A 105 7.54 5.07 -20.62
CA ILE A 105 8.72 4.53 -21.25
C ILE A 105 9.21 5.56 -22.27
N VAL A 106 10.49 5.94 -22.15
CA VAL A 106 11.14 6.93 -23.02
C VAL A 106 12.39 6.35 -23.67
N ASP A 107 12.92 7.04 -24.68
CA ASP A 107 14.21 6.68 -25.27
C ASP A 107 15.34 6.93 -24.28
N HIS A 108 16.29 6.03 -24.28
CA HIS A 108 17.52 6.16 -23.54
C HIS A 108 18.71 5.70 -24.39
N TYR A 109 19.93 6.12 -23.99
CA TYR A 109 21.16 5.73 -24.70
C TYR A 109 21.32 4.20 -24.82
N TYR A 110 20.87 3.46 -23.81
CA TYR A 110 20.86 1.99 -23.78
C TYR A 110 19.54 1.37 -24.27
N GLY A 111 18.79 2.09 -25.12
CA GLY A 111 17.58 1.61 -25.75
C GLY A 111 16.30 2.21 -25.18
N PHE A 112 15.94 1.93 -23.95
CA PHE A 112 14.75 2.49 -23.30
C PHE A 112 15.06 2.85 -21.84
N GLU A 113 14.19 3.66 -21.26
CA GLU A 113 14.11 3.88 -19.82
C GLU A 113 12.64 3.85 -19.37
N ALA A 114 12.33 2.91 -18.50
CA ALA A 114 11.03 2.81 -17.86
C ALA A 114 11.03 3.63 -16.56
N ILE A 115 10.03 4.47 -16.39
CA ILE A 115 9.95 5.44 -15.30
C ILE A 115 8.67 5.23 -14.51
N ALA A 116 8.79 5.14 -13.18
CA ALA A 116 7.70 5.17 -12.22
C ALA A 116 7.65 6.55 -11.55
N ASN A 117 6.77 7.42 -12.03
CA ASN A 117 6.57 8.75 -11.49
C ASN A 117 5.52 8.72 -10.38
N PRO A 118 5.83 9.18 -9.14
CA PRO A 118 4.83 9.34 -8.10
C PRO A 118 3.69 10.25 -8.55
N LYS A 119 2.45 9.90 -8.21
CA LYS A 119 1.31 10.80 -8.38
C LYS A 119 1.40 11.97 -7.40
N SER A 120 0.79 13.09 -7.75
CA SER A 120 0.79 14.30 -6.92
C SER A 120 0.28 14.00 -5.50
N GLY A 121 1.00 14.52 -4.50
CA GLY A 121 0.65 14.35 -3.08
C GLY A 121 1.14 13.04 -2.43
N MET A 122 1.87 12.18 -3.14
CA MET A 122 2.46 10.97 -2.58
C MET A 122 3.83 11.25 -1.94
N SER A 123 4.08 10.62 -0.78
CA SER A 123 5.36 10.70 -0.06
C SER A 123 6.28 9.51 -0.42
N VAL A 124 6.40 9.22 -1.71
CA VAL A 124 7.25 8.16 -2.27
C VAL A 124 8.17 8.75 -3.33
N ILE A 125 9.30 8.10 -3.58
CA ILE A 125 10.30 8.60 -4.53
C ILE A 125 10.05 8.08 -5.95
N LYS A 126 10.56 8.82 -6.94
CA LYS A 126 10.60 8.42 -8.34
C LYS A 126 11.61 7.29 -8.53
N TRP A 127 11.27 6.30 -9.36
CA TRP A 127 12.14 5.21 -9.75
C TRP A 127 12.24 5.12 -11.26
N CYS A 128 13.40 4.68 -11.77
CA CYS A 128 13.59 4.38 -13.17
C CYS A 128 14.50 3.16 -13.37
N LEU A 129 14.33 2.48 -14.52
CA LEU A 129 15.08 1.31 -14.92
C LEU A 129 15.46 1.45 -16.40
N ASP A 130 16.74 1.40 -16.72
CA ASP A 130 17.23 1.49 -18.09
C ASP A 130 17.34 0.13 -18.80
N GLY A 131 17.68 0.15 -20.09
CA GLY A 131 17.85 -1.03 -20.91
C GLY A 131 19.00 -1.96 -20.49
N ASN A 132 19.92 -1.50 -19.64
CA ASN A 132 20.96 -2.31 -19.00
C ASN A 132 20.50 -2.98 -17.70
N ASN A 133 19.25 -2.75 -17.30
CA ASN A 133 18.68 -3.20 -16.03
C ASN A 133 19.28 -2.49 -14.79
N ASP A 134 19.78 -1.26 -14.97
CA ASP A 134 20.24 -0.42 -13.88
C ASP A 134 19.06 0.35 -13.28
N MET A 135 18.81 0.09 -11.99
CA MET A 135 17.72 0.72 -11.23
C MET A 135 18.23 1.97 -10.51
N ASN A 136 17.65 3.12 -10.81
CA ASN A 136 17.98 4.40 -10.23
C ASN A 136 16.77 5.06 -9.55
N SER A 137 17.00 6.10 -8.74
CA SER A 137 15.94 6.78 -7.99
C SER A 137 16.14 8.29 -7.90
N GLY A 138 15.04 9.00 -7.68
CA GLY A 138 15.04 10.44 -7.43
C GLY A 138 15.59 11.24 -8.60
N SER A 139 16.61 12.07 -8.33
CA SER A 139 17.25 12.96 -9.31
C SER A 139 18.12 12.26 -10.36
N GLN A 140 18.39 10.97 -10.18
CA GLN A 140 19.13 10.17 -11.18
C GLN A 140 18.21 9.69 -12.33
N CYS A 141 16.90 9.85 -12.18
CA CYS A 141 15.91 9.58 -13.23
C CYS A 141 15.61 10.85 -14.04
N PRO A 142 15.39 10.75 -15.36
CA PRO A 142 15.06 11.87 -16.24
C PRO A 142 13.74 12.55 -15.92
#